data_ceb0b24b33258002af86995d78e0abf0
#
_entry.id   ceb0b24b33258002af86995d78e0abf0
#
_cell.length_a   1.000
_cell.length_b   1.000
_cell.length_c   1.000
_cell.angle_alpha   90.00
_cell.angle_beta   90.00
_cell.angle_gamma   90.00
#
_symmetry.space_group_name_H-M   'P 1'
#
loop_
_entity.id
_entity.type
_entity.pdbx_description
1 polymer ?
#
loop_
_entity_poly.entity_id
_entity_poly.type
_entity_poly.pdbx_seq_one_letter_code
_entity_poly.pdbx_strand_id
1 'polypeptide(L)'
;MEQIRVVDLFAGAGGFSLGFKNIGLKISLAIDVNHNASKTYATNFPETIVMEDDIRGLSGREILKIIEKNDIDIVIGSPPCEAFTSANPLRMKDPLDRLYLDDRGSLTLEYIRIIDEIRPKIFVMENVPSIIETSTLREALIHEFKKAGYENVYFNILHAEDYGNPSRRTRVF
;
A
#
# COMPACT_ATOMS: atom_id res chain seq x y z
N MET A 1 9.02 17.79 -19.13
CA MET A 1 8.62 17.56 -17.73
C MET A 1 9.11 16.18 -17.33
N GLU A 2 9.72 16.04 -16.18
CA GLU A 2 10.13 14.74 -15.66
C GLU A 2 8.88 13.91 -15.35
N GLN A 3 8.86 12.64 -15.76
CA GLN A 3 7.69 11.79 -15.60
C GLN A 3 7.55 11.37 -14.14
N ILE A 4 6.39 11.60 -13.53
CA ILE A 4 6.06 11.18 -12.17
C ILE A 4 6.15 9.66 -12.08
N ARG A 5 6.88 9.17 -11.08
CA ARG A 5 7.16 7.75 -10.86
C ARG A 5 6.43 7.23 -9.64
N VAL A 6 5.86 6.06 -9.81
CA VAL A 6 5.11 5.35 -8.79
C VAL A 6 5.77 4.01 -8.47
N VAL A 7 5.85 3.68 -7.19
CA VAL A 7 6.17 2.33 -6.69
C VAL A 7 4.92 1.75 -6.04
N ASP A 8 4.57 0.51 -6.37
CA ASP A 8 3.41 -0.21 -5.85
C ASP A 8 3.86 -1.35 -4.93
N LEU A 9 3.55 -1.24 -3.65
CA LEU A 9 3.84 -2.23 -2.62
C LEU A 9 2.58 -3.06 -2.32
N PHE A 10 2.73 -4.37 -2.18
CA PHE A 10 1.58 -5.29 -2.07
C PHE A 10 0.68 -5.19 -3.31
N ALA A 11 1.30 -5.21 -4.48
CA ALA A 11 0.71 -4.78 -5.74
C ALA A 11 -0.40 -5.70 -6.27
N GLY A 12 -0.46 -6.96 -5.79
CA GLY A 12 -1.42 -7.92 -6.28
C GLY A 12 -1.34 -8.10 -7.80
N ALA A 13 -2.48 -8.12 -8.48
CA ALA A 13 -2.56 -8.20 -9.94
C ALA A 13 -2.51 -6.83 -10.65
N GLY A 14 -2.29 -5.73 -9.90
CA GLY A 14 -2.12 -4.39 -10.45
C GLY A 14 -3.38 -3.53 -10.53
N GLY A 15 -4.44 -3.86 -9.81
CA GLY A 15 -5.69 -3.08 -9.86
C GLY A 15 -5.50 -1.63 -9.39
N PHE A 16 -4.72 -1.40 -8.35
CA PHE A 16 -4.41 -0.07 -7.84
C PHE A 16 -3.53 0.71 -8.83
N SER A 17 -2.47 0.07 -9.31
CA SER A 17 -1.58 0.62 -10.35
C SER A 17 -2.31 1.01 -11.63
N LEU A 18 -3.36 0.26 -12.02
CA LEU A 18 -4.14 0.57 -13.23
C LEU A 18 -4.78 1.97 -13.15
N GLY A 19 -5.29 2.35 -11.98
CA GLY A 19 -5.83 3.70 -11.75
C GLY A 19 -4.80 4.79 -12.03
N PHE A 20 -3.58 4.63 -11.52
CA PHE A 20 -2.48 5.57 -11.70
C PHE A 20 -1.96 5.58 -13.16
N LYS A 21 -1.86 4.42 -13.79
CA LYS A 21 -1.47 4.31 -15.21
C LYS A 21 -2.47 5.01 -16.13
N ASN A 22 -3.77 4.90 -15.86
CA ASN A 22 -4.82 5.50 -16.66
C ASN A 22 -4.79 7.04 -16.68
N ILE A 23 -4.20 7.66 -15.66
CA ILE A 23 -3.98 9.11 -15.62
C ILE A 23 -2.57 9.52 -16.07
N GLY A 24 -1.84 8.60 -16.72
CA GLY A 24 -0.56 8.87 -17.36
C GLY A 24 0.67 8.77 -16.45
N LEU A 25 0.56 8.23 -15.23
CA LEU A 25 1.69 8.04 -14.35
C LEU A 25 2.45 6.76 -14.68
N LYS A 26 3.77 6.79 -14.48
CA LYS A 26 4.64 5.63 -14.71
C LYS A 26 4.78 4.79 -13.44
N ILE A 27 4.37 3.53 -13.52
CA ILE A 27 4.68 2.56 -12.46
C ILE A 27 6.07 2.00 -12.74
N SER A 28 7.02 2.36 -11.89
CA SER A 28 8.44 1.99 -12.06
C SER A 28 8.73 0.60 -11.50
N LEU A 29 8.12 0.27 -10.37
CA LEU A 29 8.31 -1.00 -9.67
C LEU A 29 7.02 -1.43 -9.00
N ALA A 30 6.76 -2.72 -9.02
CA ALA A 30 5.70 -3.38 -8.25
C ALA A 30 6.27 -4.56 -7.46
N ILE A 31 5.85 -4.72 -6.21
CA ILE A 31 6.34 -5.77 -5.31
C ILE A 31 5.15 -6.54 -4.75
N ASP A 32 5.16 -7.85 -4.87
CA ASP A 32 4.21 -8.75 -4.23
C ASP A 32 4.85 -10.10 -3.96
N VAL A 33 4.53 -10.72 -2.84
CA VAL A 33 5.05 -12.04 -2.47
C VAL A 33 4.37 -13.18 -3.22
N ASN A 34 3.19 -12.94 -3.78
CA ASN A 34 2.38 -13.98 -4.43
C ASN A 34 2.78 -14.16 -5.90
N HIS A 35 3.33 -15.34 -6.22
CA HIS A 35 3.77 -15.71 -7.56
C HIS A 35 2.70 -15.45 -8.65
N ASN A 36 1.47 -15.90 -8.43
CA ASN A 36 0.40 -15.77 -9.44
C ASN A 36 -0.01 -14.31 -9.64
N ALA A 37 -0.02 -13.52 -8.56
CA ALA A 37 -0.29 -12.10 -8.63
C ALA A 37 0.81 -11.37 -9.40
N SER A 38 2.06 -11.59 -9.07
CA SER A 38 3.23 -10.99 -9.74
C SER A 38 3.28 -11.33 -11.22
N LYS A 39 3.00 -12.59 -11.58
CA LYS A 39 2.91 -13.03 -12.97
C LYS A 39 1.78 -12.33 -13.74
N THR A 40 0.61 -12.19 -13.11
CA THR A 40 -0.53 -11.47 -13.70
C THR A 40 -0.19 -10.00 -13.86
N TYR A 41 0.43 -9.40 -12.84
CA TYR A 41 0.89 -8.01 -12.89
C TYR A 41 1.85 -7.78 -14.06
N ALA A 42 2.90 -8.59 -14.18
CA ALA A 42 3.88 -8.48 -15.26
C ALA A 42 3.26 -8.57 -16.65
N THR A 43 2.20 -9.39 -16.82
CA THR A 43 1.45 -9.48 -18.08
C THR A 43 0.69 -8.19 -18.39
N ASN A 44 0.09 -7.56 -17.38
CA ASN A 44 -0.71 -6.34 -17.53
C ASN A 44 0.14 -5.05 -17.62
N PHE A 45 1.34 -5.10 -17.10
CA PHE A 45 2.27 -3.95 -17.01
C PHE A 45 3.67 -4.35 -17.50
N PRO A 46 3.85 -4.62 -18.81
CA PRO A 46 5.11 -5.13 -19.35
C PRO A 46 6.30 -4.14 -19.23
N GLU A 47 6.02 -2.87 -18.96
CA GLU A 47 7.03 -1.81 -18.78
C GLU A 47 7.44 -1.61 -17.31
N THR A 48 6.77 -2.29 -16.37
CA THR A 48 7.03 -2.18 -14.94
C THR A 48 7.98 -3.28 -14.50
N ILE A 49 8.97 -2.95 -13.68
CA ILE A 49 9.78 -3.95 -13.00
C ILE A 49 8.89 -4.62 -11.96
N VAL A 50 8.72 -5.94 -12.04
CA VAL A 50 7.92 -6.70 -11.07
C VAL A 50 8.84 -7.58 -10.25
N MET A 51 8.79 -7.41 -8.93
CA MET A 51 9.53 -8.25 -7.97
C MET A 51 8.56 -9.15 -7.23
N GLU A 52 8.86 -10.44 -7.24
CA GLU A 52 8.24 -11.44 -6.39
C GLU A 52 9.09 -11.58 -5.13
N ASP A 53 8.77 -10.82 -4.09
CA ASP A 53 9.56 -10.81 -2.86
C ASP A 53 8.73 -10.40 -1.64
N ASP A 54 9.22 -10.79 -0.46
CA ASP A 54 8.62 -10.38 0.82
C ASP A 54 9.16 -9.01 1.23
N ILE A 55 8.26 -8.06 1.41
CA ILE A 55 8.59 -6.68 1.78
C ILE A 55 9.43 -6.59 3.07
N ARG A 56 9.30 -7.56 3.96
CA ARG A 56 10.06 -7.62 5.22
C ARG A 56 11.56 -7.81 5.00
N GLY A 57 11.94 -8.44 3.87
CA GLY A 57 13.32 -8.67 3.49
C GLY A 57 13.96 -7.53 2.68
N LEU A 58 13.18 -6.51 2.30
CA LEU A 58 13.62 -5.43 1.44
C LEU A 58 13.82 -4.13 2.22
N SER A 59 14.78 -3.34 1.80
CA SER A 59 14.97 -1.95 2.26
C SER A 59 14.59 -0.95 1.17
N GLY A 60 14.22 0.26 1.57
CA GLY A 60 13.97 1.36 0.63
C GLY A 60 15.18 1.68 -0.24
N ARG A 61 16.41 1.51 0.29
CA ARG A 61 17.65 1.69 -0.49
C ARG A 61 17.78 0.65 -1.61
N GLU A 62 17.42 -0.60 -1.37
CA GLU A 62 17.43 -1.65 -2.40
C GLU A 62 16.39 -1.36 -3.48
N ILE A 63 15.19 -0.92 -3.08
CA ILE A 63 14.13 -0.49 -3.99
C ILE A 63 14.62 0.63 -4.90
N LEU A 64 15.22 1.69 -4.33
CA LEU A 64 15.77 2.81 -5.09
C LEU A 64 16.89 2.37 -6.05
N LYS A 65 17.74 1.43 -5.63
CA LYS A 65 18.80 0.88 -6.46
C LYS A 65 18.26 0.10 -7.66
N ILE A 66 17.20 -0.70 -7.47
CA ILE A 66 16.58 -1.50 -8.52
C ILE A 66 15.99 -0.62 -9.63
N ILE A 67 15.37 0.49 -9.25
CA ILE A 67 14.81 1.44 -10.23
C ILE A 67 15.87 2.41 -10.77
N GLU A 68 17.13 2.29 -10.34
CA GLU A 68 18.26 3.16 -10.74
C GLU A 68 17.99 4.65 -10.52
N LYS A 69 17.32 5.00 -9.42
CA LYS A 69 16.92 6.35 -9.07
C LYS A 69 17.13 6.64 -7.60
N ASN A 70 17.29 7.91 -7.29
CA ASN A 70 17.51 8.39 -5.93
C ASN A 70 16.21 8.89 -5.26
N ASP A 71 15.13 9.04 -6.05
CA ASP A 71 13.85 9.57 -5.58
C ASP A 71 12.66 8.92 -6.26
N ILE A 72 11.57 8.82 -5.52
CA ILE A 72 10.26 8.39 -5.96
C ILE A 72 9.24 9.45 -5.61
N ASP A 73 8.35 9.75 -6.56
CA ASP A 73 7.33 10.77 -6.32
C ASP A 73 6.19 10.21 -5.47
N ILE A 74 5.72 9.01 -5.79
CA ILE A 74 4.55 8.40 -5.15
C ILE A 74 4.86 6.94 -4.78
N VAL A 75 4.52 6.55 -3.56
CA VAL A 75 4.42 5.14 -3.17
C VAL A 75 2.96 4.82 -2.88
N ILE A 76 2.43 3.84 -3.60
CA ILE A 76 1.10 3.28 -3.34
C ILE A 76 1.23 1.89 -2.73
N GLY A 77 0.17 1.40 -2.08
CA GLY A 77 0.18 0.02 -1.59
C GLY A 77 -1.10 -0.39 -0.89
N SER A 78 -1.35 -1.69 -0.93
CA SER A 78 -2.53 -2.32 -0.31
C SER A 78 -2.08 -3.44 0.64
N PRO A 79 -1.53 -3.11 1.82
CA PRO A 79 -1.11 -4.14 2.78
C PRO A 79 -2.30 -5.01 3.21
N PRO A 80 -2.08 -6.28 3.60
CA PRO A 80 -3.14 -7.23 3.93
C PRO A 80 -4.14 -6.69 4.94
N CYS A 81 -5.43 -6.89 4.66
CA CYS A 81 -6.53 -6.37 5.47
C CYS A 81 -7.13 -7.38 6.47
N GLU A 82 -6.66 -8.64 6.46
CA GLU A 82 -7.27 -9.74 7.21
C GLU A 82 -7.24 -9.53 8.73
N ALA A 83 -6.22 -8.84 9.24
CA ALA A 83 -6.13 -8.49 10.67
C ALA A 83 -7.23 -7.50 11.09
N PHE A 84 -7.72 -6.68 10.16
CA PHE A 84 -8.65 -5.58 10.46
C PHE A 84 -10.09 -5.91 10.07
N THR A 85 -10.31 -6.76 9.07
CA THR A 85 -11.66 -7.03 8.55
C THR A 85 -12.55 -7.73 9.55
N SER A 86 -13.81 -7.29 9.64
CA SER A 86 -14.84 -7.95 10.45
C SER A 86 -15.24 -9.34 9.93
N ALA A 87 -14.92 -9.62 8.68
CA ALA A 87 -15.14 -10.94 8.08
C ALA A 87 -14.18 -12.01 8.62
N ASN A 88 -13.08 -11.63 9.29
CA ASN A 88 -12.17 -12.57 9.93
C ASN A 88 -12.64 -12.85 11.37
N PRO A 89 -13.19 -14.02 11.68
CA PRO A 89 -13.66 -14.36 13.03
C PRO A 89 -12.50 -14.56 14.01
N LEU A 90 -11.28 -14.77 13.51
CA LEU A 90 -10.07 -15.00 14.31
C LEU A 90 -9.26 -13.72 14.53
N ARG A 91 -9.76 -12.58 14.08
CA ARG A 91 -9.06 -11.31 14.33
C ARG A 91 -8.88 -11.05 15.82
N MET A 92 -7.74 -10.50 16.20
CA MET A 92 -7.47 -10.13 17.59
C MET A 92 -8.53 -9.15 18.12
N LYS A 93 -8.86 -9.26 19.41
CA LYS A 93 -9.90 -8.41 20.01
C LYS A 93 -9.45 -6.98 20.15
N ASP A 94 -8.22 -6.79 20.68
CA ASP A 94 -7.64 -5.46 20.83
C ASP A 94 -7.27 -4.88 19.45
N PRO A 95 -7.72 -3.66 19.13
CA PRO A 95 -7.36 -3.00 17.88
C PRO A 95 -5.87 -2.78 17.69
N LEU A 96 -5.12 -2.46 18.77
CA LEU A 96 -3.67 -2.25 18.69
C LEU A 96 -2.92 -3.56 18.45
N ASP A 97 -3.37 -4.66 19.06
CA ASP A 97 -2.77 -5.97 18.82
C ASP A 97 -2.90 -6.38 17.35
N ARG A 98 -3.97 -5.96 16.68
CA ARG A 98 -4.13 -6.19 15.23
C ARG A 98 -3.05 -5.51 14.39
N LEU A 99 -2.59 -4.34 14.82
CA LEU A 99 -1.56 -3.59 14.10
C LEU A 99 -0.15 -4.05 14.47
N TYR A 100 0.10 -4.29 15.76
CA TYR A 100 1.45 -4.50 16.26
C TYR A 100 1.83 -5.96 16.47
N LEU A 101 0.87 -6.86 16.71
CA LEU A 101 1.13 -8.25 17.08
C LEU A 101 0.61 -9.28 16.06
N ASP A 102 -0.36 -8.92 15.21
CA ASP A 102 -0.83 -9.82 14.14
C ASP A 102 0.17 -9.80 12.98
N ASP A 103 0.61 -10.97 12.53
CA ASP A 103 1.61 -11.11 11.45
C ASP A 103 1.21 -10.41 10.14
N ARG A 104 -0.10 -10.37 9.81
CA ARG A 104 -0.61 -9.69 8.62
C ARG A 104 -0.85 -8.21 8.88
N GLY A 105 -1.31 -7.87 10.08
CA GLY A 105 -1.50 -6.49 10.49
C GLY A 105 -0.19 -5.71 10.55
N SER A 106 0.89 -6.35 11.02
CA SER A 106 2.23 -5.77 11.07
C SER A 106 2.81 -5.44 9.69
N LEU A 107 2.29 -6.02 8.60
CA LEU A 107 2.67 -5.64 7.23
C LEU A 107 2.24 -4.20 6.88
N THR A 108 1.27 -3.64 7.59
CA THR A 108 0.98 -2.19 7.52
C THR A 108 2.16 -1.36 8.04
N LEU A 109 2.82 -1.83 9.11
CA LEU A 109 4.03 -1.19 9.64
C LEU A 109 5.22 -1.34 8.70
N GLU A 110 5.33 -2.47 7.99
CA GLU A 110 6.34 -2.65 6.94
C GLU A 110 6.13 -1.69 5.76
N TYR A 111 4.87 -1.45 5.35
CA TYR A 111 4.56 -0.40 4.40
C TYR A 111 5.06 0.96 4.88
N ILE A 112 4.77 1.33 6.13
CA ILE A 112 5.20 2.60 6.74
C ILE A 112 6.74 2.67 6.84
N ARG A 113 7.42 1.56 7.17
CA ARG A 113 8.89 1.49 7.20
C ARG A 113 9.50 1.81 5.84
N ILE A 114 8.97 1.24 4.76
CA ILE A 114 9.44 1.54 3.41
C ILE A 114 9.17 3.01 3.04
N ILE A 115 8.01 3.56 3.42
CA ILE A 115 7.70 4.99 3.25
C ILE A 115 8.74 5.86 3.97
N ASP A 116 9.12 5.51 5.18
CA ASP A 116 10.15 6.23 5.95
C ASP A 116 11.53 6.17 5.27
N GLU A 117 11.90 5.02 4.72
CA GLU A 117 13.20 4.82 4.06
C GLU A 117 13.30 5.45 2.67
N ILE A 118 12.21 5.45 1.88
CA ILE A 118 12.17 6.03 0.51
C ILE A 118 11.90 7.52 0.54
N ARG A 119 11.10 8.01 1.49
CA ARG A 119 10.68 9.41 1.59
C ARG A 119 10.00 9.96 0.33
N PRO A 120 8.96 9.26 -0.20
CA PRO A 120 8.24 9.76 -1.36
C PRO A 120 7.57 11.11 -1.05
N LYS A 121 7.28 11.91 -2.09
CA LYS A 121 6.54 13.17 -1.95
C LYS A 121 5.10 12.92 -1.48
N ILE A 122 4.51 11.80 -1.93
CA ILE A 122 3.15 11.38 -1.61
C ILE A 122 3.15 9.87 -1.36
N PHE A 123 2.37 9.42 -0.39
CA PHE A 123 1.99 8.02 -0.27
C PHE A 123 0.47 7.87 -0.31
N VAL A 124 0.00 6.72 -0.82
CA VAL A 124 -1.42 6.35 -0.79
C VAL A 124 -1.54 4.90 -0.38
N MET A 125 -2.14 4.64 0.77
CA MET A 125 -2.39 3.30 1.28
C MET A 125 -3.87 2.95 1.15
N GLU A 126 -4.19 1.81 0.55
CA GLU A 126 -5.55 1.28 0.49
C GLU A 126 -5.77 0.22 1.55
N ASN A 127 -6.92 0.25 2.22
CA ASN A 127 -7.32 -0.83 3.13
C ASN A 127 -8.85 -0.86 3.33
N VAL A 128 -9.34 -1.80 4.14
CA VAL A 128 -10.74 -1.84 4.56
C VAL A 128 -11.07 -0.74 5.56
N PRO A 129 -12.30 -0.16 5.56
CA PRO A 129 -12.67 0.92 6.50
C PRO A 129 -12.46 0.57 7.97
N SER A 130 -12.53 -0.71 8.33
CA SER A 130 -12.33 -1.15 9.71
C SER A 130 -10.92 -0.92 10.26
N ILE A 131 -9.94 -0.59 9.42
CA ILE A 131 -8.60 -0.20 9.88
C ILE A 131 -8.62 1.16 10.62
N ILE A 132 -9.64 1.97 10.39
CA ILE A 132 -9.86 3.26 11.08
C ILE A 132 -11.15 3.27 11.91
N GLU A 133 -11.74 2.10 12.17
CA GLU A 133 -13.04 1.98 12.88
C GLU A 133 -12.97 2.53 14.31
N THR A 134 -11.84 2.33 14.99
CA THR A 134 -11.63 2.84 16.36
C THR A 134 -10.69 4.05 16.34
N SER A 135 -10.95 5.03 17.24
CA SER A 135 -10.06 6.18 17.43
C SER A 135 -8.63 5.73 17.77
N THR A 136 -8.49 4.73 18.62
CA THR A 136 -7.21 4.17 19.05
C THR A 136 -6.36 3.68 17.88
N LEU A 137 -6.94 2.88 16.97
CA LEU A 137 -6.22 2.36 15.80
C LEU A 137 -5.89 3.46 14.80
N ARG A 138 -6.85 4.37 14.57
CA ARG A 138 -6.65 5.54 13.73
C ARG A 138 -5.51 6.44 14.24
N GLU A 139 -5.48 6.71 15.53
CA GLU A 139 -4.43 7.51 16.17
C GLU A 139 -3.07 6.81 16.11
N ALA A 140 -3.03 5.49 16.30
CA ALA A 140 -1.81 4.71 16.14
C ALA A 140 -1.24 4.82 14.71
N LEU A 141 -2.07 4.68 13.68
CA LEU A 141 -1.64 4.85 12.29
C LEU A 141 -1.11 6.27 12.02
N ILE A 142 -1.82 7.30 12.48
CA ILE A 142 -1.36 8.70 12.38
C ILE A 142 0.01 8.85 13.05
N HIS A 143 0.18 8.25 14.23
CA HIS A 143 1.43 8.31 14.98
C HIS A 143 2.59 7.66 14.21
N GLU A 144 2.39 6.47 13.63
CA GLU A 144 3.43 5.77 12.87
C GLU A 144 3.81 6.55 11.58
N PHE A 145 2.84 7.10 10.84
CA PHE A 145 3.15 7.96 9.69
C PHE A 145 3.84 9.27 10.09
N LYS A 146 3.51 9.86 11.24
CA LYS A 146 4.21 11.04 11.75
C LYS A 146 5.65 10.73 12.12
N LYS A 147 5.93 9.58 12.73
CA LYS A 147 7.31 9.12 12.95
C LYS A 147 8.08 9.01 11.63
N ALA A 148 7.42 8.52 10.58
CA ALA A 148 7.96 8.47 9.23
C ALA A 148 8.06 9.85 8.55
N GLY A 149 7.78 10.96 9.26
CA GLY A 149 7.97 12.34 8.80
C GLY A 149 6.82 12.94 8.02
N TYR A 150 5.62 12.34 8.06
CA TYR A 150 4.43 12.87 7.38
C TYR A 150 3.46 13.50 8.38
N GLU A 151 3.47 14.82 8.48
CA GLU A 151 2.64 15.57 9.43
C GLU A 151 1.14 15.51 9.08
N ASN A 152 0.82 15.44 7.79
CA ASN A 152 -0.55 15.44 7.30
C ASN A 152 -0.93 14.05 6.79
N VAL A 153 -1.80 13.37 7.55
CA VAL A 153 -2.37 12.07 7.20
C VAL A 153 -3.88 12.21 7.10
N TYR A 154 -4.43 11.90 5.93
CA TYR A 154 -5.85 11.97 5.64
C TYR A 154 -6.42 10.59 5.42
N PHE A 155 -7.66 10.39 5.82
CA PHE A 155 -8.40 9.16 5.59
C PHE A 155 -9.67 9.47 4.77
N ASN A 156 -9.76 8.92 3.58
CA ASN A 156 -10.88 9.09 2.68
C ASN A 156 -11.57 7.75 2.46
N ILE A 157 -12.83 7.64 2.85
CA ILE A 157 -13.65 6.45 2.55
C ILE A 157 -14.29 6.67 1.19
N LEU A 158 -14.00 5.76 0.25
CA LEU A 158 -14.51 5.81 -1.11
C LEU A 158 -15.38 4.58 -1.39
N HIS A 159 -16.45 4.80 -2.12
CA HIS A 159 -17.36 3.77 -2.61
C HIS A 159 -17.15 3.59 -4.11
N ALA A 160 -16.78 2.40 -4.56
CA ALA A 160 -16.41 2.15 -5.96
C ALA A 160 -17.55 2.47 -6.94
N GLU A 161 -18.80 2.25 -6.54
CA GLU A 161 -20.00 2.58 -7.31
C GLU A 161 -20.14 4.08 -7.62
N ASP A 162 -19.65 4.97 -6.75
CA ASP A 162 -19.70 6.43 -6.96
C ASP A 162 -18.76 6.87 -8.11
N TYR A 163 -17.83 5.99 -8.50
CA TYR A 163 -16.86 6.21 -9.58
C TYR A 163 -17.15 5.37 -10.84
N GLY A 164 -18.39 4.87 -10.96
CA GLY A 164 -18.81 4.12 -12.15
C GLY A 164 -18.40 2.64 -12.18
N ASN A 165 -17.87 2.11 -11.09
CA ASN A 165 -17.60 0.68 -10.96
C ASN A 165 -18.89 -0.07 -10.64
N PRO A 166 -19.21 -1.20 -11.30
CA PRO A 166 -20.46 -1.95 -11.04
C PRO A 166 -20.44 -2.73 -9.71
N SER A 167 -19.34 -2.75 -8.97
CA SER A 167 -19.24 -3.47 -7.71
C SER A 167 -19.46 -2.55 -6.50
N ARG A 168 -20.18 -3.03 -5.50
CA ARG A 168 -20.29 -2.39 -4.19
C ARG A 168 -19.05 -2.70 -3.37
N ARG A 169 -18.06 -1.83 -3.44
CA ARG A 169 -16.80 -1.97 -2.72
C ARG A 169 -16.45 -0.68 -2.01
N THR A 170 -16.37 -0.73 -0.69
CA THR A 170 -15.94 0.41 0.14
C THR A 170 -14.52 0.21 0.62
N ARG A 171 -13.68 1.23 0.49
CA ARG A 171 -12.28 1.23 0.96
C ARG A 171 -11.92 2.57 1.57
N VAL A 172 -10.91 2.55 2.43
CA VAL A 172 -10.24 3.75 2.95
C VAL A 172 -8.91 3.92 2.24
N PHE A 173 -8.62 5.16 1.92
CA PHE A 173 -7.37 5.61 1.35
C PHE A 173 -6.75 6.69 2.19
#